data_6191ac43c40a77585eab94bb4d18e405
#
_entry.id   6191ac43c40a77585eab94bb4d18e405
#
_cell.length_a   1.000
_cell.length_b   1.000
_cell.length_c   1.000
_cell.angle_alpha   90.00
_cell.angle_beta   90.00
_cell.angle_gamma   90.00
#
_symmetry.space_group_name_H-M   'P 1'
#
loop_
_entity.id
_entity.type
_entity.pdbx_description
1 polymer ?
#
loop_
_entity_poly.entity_id
_entity_poly.type
_entity_poly.pdbx_seq_one_letter_code
_entity_poly.pdbx_strand_id
1 'polypeptide(L)'
;MPHYEYDKNYPFAAFITNLGKYNEGDLVGEWVKFPTTPEEMQKVFERIGIGQKDDFGQPYEEWFITDYDCYVDGLYDKLGEYENLDELNYLASKLDEMSQGEYEQFQAAMEIGDHSGSLQEIINLTENLDCYDIYPDIHDHDDLGRYYIEELDAMQVPEHLRNYIDYEAYGRDVALEEGGEFTDLGYVRDTGSSFHEYYDGEHGSIPEEYRVMTFQDDIPEEEISEWAMDIAYDMDEFFRQHDPQYAAEHPEEHAAKEEIYENLMAGRISALDEKLAALGQTQEDYLPSEIEKFKDATGYEEFLDFDPAVIKAALEDPDKSHVDE
;
A
#
# COMPACT_ATOMS: atom_id res chain seq x y z
N MET A 1 9.34 19.96 7.33
CA MET A 1 8.97 20.12 5.90
C MET A 1 10.15 20.70 5.16
N PRO A 2 10.77 19.98 4.25
CA PRO A 2 11.88 20.45 3.44
C PRO A 2 11.45 21.51 2.42
N HIS A 3 12.44 22.17 1.83
CA HIS A 3 12.22 23.07 0.69
C HIS A 3 12.34 22.26 -0.60
N TYR A 4 11.21 22.04 -1.25
CA TYR A 4 11.15 21.41 -2.56
C TYR A 4 11.43 22.41 -3.69
N GLU A 5 11.71 21.92 -4.89
CA GLU A 5 11.86 22.76 -6.06
C GLU A 5 10.66 23.71 -6.26
N TYR A 6 10.93 24.89 -6.81
CA TYR A 6 9.92 25.94 -7.07
C TYR A 6 9.16 26.41 -5.81
N ASP A 7 9.78 26.33 -4.61
CA ASP A 7 9.18 26.75 -3.32
C ASP A 7 7.81 26.10 -3.04
N LYS A 8 7.65 24.83 -3.44
CA LYS A 8 6.45 24.07 -3.15
C LYS A 8 6.43 23.58 -1.71
N ASN A 9 5.23 23.38 -1.21
CA ASN A 9 4.97 22.84 0.13
C ASN A 9 4.46 21.39 0.12
N TYR A 10 4.77 20.67 -0.95
CA TYR A 10 4.49 19.25 -1.12
C TYR A 10 5.50 18.67 -2.12
N PRO A 11 5.92 17.39 -1.97
CA PRO A 11 6.96 16.81 -2.82
C PRO A 11 6.50 16.56 -4.27
N PHE A 12 5.26 16.15 -4.47
CA PHE A 12 4.71 15.89 -5.80
C PHE A 12 3.18 15.90 -5.81
N ALA A 13 2.61 15.98 -7.00
CA ALA A 13 1.21 15.74 -7.27
C ALA A 13 1.08 14.70 -8.40
N ALA A 14 0.00 13.91 -8.39
CA ALA A 14 -0.33 12.96 -9.44
C ALA A 14 -1.67 13.31 -10.09
N PHE A 15 -1.78 13.14 -11.41
CA PHE A 15 -3.04 13.28 -12.13
C PHE A 15 -3.74 11.93 -12.20
N ILE A 16 -4.70 11.72 -11.30
CA ILE A 16 -5.47 10.48 -11.20
C ILE A 16 -6.61 10.52 -12.18
N THR A 17 -6.68 9.54 -13.09
CA THR A 17 -7.61 9.48 -14.22
C THR A 17 -8.51 8.25 -14.10
N ASN A 18 -9.80 8.42 -14.37
CA ASN A 18 -10.76 7.34 -14.49
C ASN A 18 -10.46 6.53 -15.76
N LEU A 19 -10.05 5.27 -15.61
CA LEU A 19 -9.62 4.40 -16.72
C LEU A 19 -10.80 4.04 -17.65
N GLY A 20 -11.98 3.79 -17.10
CA GLY A 20 -13.17 3.48 -17.90
C GLY A 20 -13.55 4.64 -18.82
N LYS A 21 -13.63 5.86 -18.31
CA LYS A 21 -13.89 7.05 -19.11
C LYS A 21 -12.80 7.36 -20.11
N TYR A 22 -11.54 7.13 -19.73
CA TYR A 22 -10.41 7.26 -20.65
C TYR A 22 -10.52 6.29 -21.84
N ASN A 23 -10.95 5.05 -21.61
CA ASN A 23 -11.19 4.06 -22.66
C ASN A 23 -12.38 4.43 -23.55
N GLU A 24 -13.33 5.21 -23.06
CA GLU A 24 -14.44 5.78 -23.84
C GLU A 24 -14.03 7.01 -24.67
N GLY A 25 -12.83 7.54 -24.45
CA GLY A 25 -12.27 8.70 -25.14
C GLY A 25 -12.38 10.01 -24.36
N ASP A 26 -12.81 9.96 -23.10
CA ASP A 26 -12.97 11.12 -22.24
C ASP A 26 -11.85 11.15 -21.18
N LEU A 27 -11.01 12.20 -21.20
CA LEU A 27 -10.01 12.42 -20.18
C LEU A 27 -10.66 13.04 -18.93
N VAL A 28 -11.08 12.20 -18.00
CA VAL A 28 -11.65 12.62 -16.71
C VAL A 28 -10.69 12.26 -15.61
N GLY A 29 -10.08 13.26 -15.01
CA GLY A 29 -9.09 13.10 -13.94
C GLY A 29 -8.89 14.40 -13.17
N GLU A 30 -8.12 14.31 -12.09
CA GLU A 30 -7.82 15.44 -11.21
C GLU A 30 -6.41 15.36 -10.63
N TRP A 31 -5.76 16.52 -10.43
CA TRP A 31 -4.50 16.63 -9.73
C TRP A 31 -4.66 16.48 -8.23
N VAL A 32 -3.98 15.51 -7.66
CA VAL A 32 -3.92 15.25 -6.21
C VAL A 32 -2.52 15.54 -5.72
N LYS A 33 -2.41 16.42 -4.73
CA LYS A 33 -1.15 16.72 -4.04
C LYS A 33 -0.90 15.69 -2.95
N PHE A 34 0.31 15.19 -2.86
CA PHE A 34 0.73 14.28 -1.82
C PHE A 34 1.70 14.98 -0.82
N PRO A 35 1.63 14.70 0.50
CA PRO A 35 0.65 13.81 1.12
C PRO A 35 -0.76 14.41 1.12
N THR A 36 -1.76 13.52 1.14
CA THR A 36 -3.21 13.85 1.17
C THR A 36 -3.91 13.08 2.30
N THR A 37 -5.23 13.26 2.43
CA THR A 37 -6.02 12.53 3.42
C THR A 37 -7.03 11.59 2.76
N PRO A 38 -7.51 10.54 3.47
CA PRO A 38 -8.54 9.64 2.97
C PRO A 38 -9.79 10.40 2.48
N GLU A 39 -10.24 11.40 3.25
CA GLU A 39 -11.45 12.17 2.92
C GLU A 39 -11.27 13.02 1.64
N GLU A 40 -10.07 13.53 1.40
CA GLU A 40 -9.82 14.27 0.16
C GLU A 40 -9.69 13.32 -1.03
N MET A 41 -9.02 12.18 -0.85
CA MET A 41 -8.92 11.15 -1.88
C MET A 41 -10.30 10.63 -2.27
N GLN A 42 -11.16 10.31 -1.31
CA GLN A 42 -12.54 9.89 -1.58
C GLN A 42 -13.30 10.94 -2.43
N LYS A 43 -13.20 12.23 -2.07
CA LYS A 43 -13.83 13.30 -2.87
C LYS A 43 -13.27 13.41 -4.28
N VAL A 44 -11.97 13.16 -4.46
CA VAL A 44 -11.36 13.09 -5.81
C VAL A 44 -12.01 11.97 -6.62
N PHE A 45 -12.11 10.76 -6.05
CA PHE A 45 -12.74 9.61 -6.72
C PHE A 45 -14.21 9.90 -7.07
N GLU A 46 -14.98 10.53 -6.17
CA GLU A 46 -16.35 10.97 -6.45
C GLU A 46 -16.40 11.95 -7.63
N ARG A 47 -15.47 12.95 -7.68
CA ARG A 47 -15.44 13.97 -8.73
C ARG A 47 -15.02 13.42 -10.09
N ILE A 48 -14.10 12.47 -10.13
CA ILE A 48 -13.68 11.81 -11.37
C ILE A 48 -14.62 10.67 -11.80
N GLY A 49 -15.62 10.34 -10.96
CA GLY A 49 -16.69 9.41 -11.26
C GLY A 49 -16.36 7.94 -11.03
N ILE A 50 -15.37 7.63 -10.17
CA ILE A 50 -15.16 6.26 -9.69
C ILE A 50 -16.38 5.85 -8.86
N GLY A 51 -16.86 4.61 -9.03
CA GLY A 51 -18.09 4.10 -8.42
C GLY A 51 -19.39 4.49 -9.14
N GLN A 52 -19.35 5.45 -10.09
CA GLN A 52 -20.51 5.78 -10.93
C GLN A 52 -20.68 4.75 -12.05
N LYS A 53 -21.92 4.58 -12.52
CA LYS A 53 -22.22 3.61 -13.59
C LYS A 53 -22.17 4.27 -14.97
N ASP A 54 -21.72 3.51 -15.94
CA ASP A 54 -21.79 3.86 -17.37
C ASP A 54 -23.22 3.77 -17.92
N ASP A 55 -23.40 4.03 -19.22
CA ASP A 55 -24.69 3.95 -19.91
C ASP A 55 -25.27 2.51 -19.96
N PHE A 56 -24.46 1.50 -19.65
CA PHE A 56 -24.83 0.08 -19.64
C PHE A 56 -25.05 -0.46 -18.22
N GLY A 57 -24.85 0.38 -17.19
CA GLY A 57 -25.02 0.02 -15.79
C GLY A 57 -23.79 -0.59 -15.13
N GLN A 58 -22.61 -0.61 -15.84
CA GLN A 58 -21.36 -1.10 -15.28
C GLN A 58 -20.67 0.02 -14.48
N PRO A 59 -20.15 -0.26 -13.29
CA PRO A 59 -19.46 0.75 -12.50
C PRO A 59 -18.07 1.07 -13.10
N TYR A 60 -17.61 2.32 -12.93
CA TYR A 60 -16.22 2.71 -13.15
C TYR A 60 -15.42 2.43 -11.88
N GLU A 61 -14.61 1.39 -11.87
CA GLU A 61 -13.88 0.94 -10.67
C GLU A 61 -12.38 1.18 -10.78
N GLU A 62 -11.87 1.30 -12.01
CA GLU A 62 -10.44 1.38 -12.28
C GLU A 62 -9.97 2.82 -12.51
N TRP A 63 -8.80 3.10 -12.01
CA TRP A 63 -8.10 4.36 -12.19
C TRP A 63 -6.62 4.10 -12.51
N PHE A 64 -5.94 5.11 -13.04
CA PHE A 64 -4.50 5.09 -13.26
C PHE A 64 -3.95 6.51 -13.22
N ILE A 65 -2.65 6.65 -13.15
CA ILE A 65 -1.97 7.94 -13.10
C ILE A 65 -1.46 8.27 -14.50
N THR A 66 -1.92 9.37 -15.07
CA THR A 66 -1.50 9.79 -16.41
C THR A 66 -0.35 10.77 -16.42
N ASP A 67 -0.08 11.44 -15.31
CA ASP A 67 1.01 12.40 -15.20
C ASP A 67 1.37 12.67 -13.74
N TYR A 68 2.60 13.15 -13.53
CA TYR A 68 3.13 13.61 -12.24
C TYR A 68 3.69 15.02 -12.36
N ASP A 69 3.51 15.83 -11.34
CA ASP A 69 4.15 17.12 -11.15
C ASP A 69 5.08 16.99 -9.92
N CYS A 70 6.34 16.57 -10.16
CA CYS A 70 7.31 16.26 -9.14
C CYS A 70 8.24 17.46 -8.88
N TYR A 71 8.53 17.68 -7.59
CA TYR A 71 9.41 18.72 -7.09
C TYR A 71 10.58 18.13 -6.27
N VAL A 72 10.82 16.84 -6.44
CA VAL A 72 11.93 16.09 -5.87
C VAL A 72 12.77 15.58 -7.04
N ASP A 73 14.03 15.99 -7.10
CA ASP A 73 14.93 15.64 -8.18
C ASP A 73 15.06 14.12 -8.35
N GLY A 74 14.99 13.66 -9.60
CA GLY A 74 15.13 12.26 -9.95
C GLY A 74 13.92 11.36 -9.64
N LEU A 75 12.91 11.85 -8.91
CA LEU A 75 11.75 11.04 -8.52
C LEU A 75 10.78 10.80 -9.69
N TYR A 76 10.57 11.79 -10.55
CA TYR A 76 9.63 11.70 -11.67
C TYR A 76 9.83 10.44 -12.54
N ASP A 77 11.07 10.16 -12.89
CA ASP A 77 11.43 9.03 -13.78
C ASP A 77 11.30 7.65 -13.10
N LYS A 78 11.02 7.63 -11.81
CA LYS A 78 10.88 6.41 -10.99
C LYS A 78 9.43 6.03 -10.72
N LEU A 79 8.48 6.94 -10.95
CA LEU A 79 7.06 6.73 -10.69
C LEU A 79 6.34 6.20 -11.93
N GLY A 80 5.51 5.18 -11.74
CA GLY A 80 4.75 4.51 -12.79
C GLY A 80 3.29 4.95 -12.88
N GLU A 81 2.60 4.51 -13.93
CA GLU A 81 1.17 4.82 -14.18
C GLU A 81 0.22 4.08 -13.21
N TYR A 82 0.67 3.00 -12.58
CA TYR A 82 -0.13 2.12 -11.72
C TYR A 82 0.44 2.00 -10.30
N GLU A 83 1.07 3.06 -9.81
CA GLU A 83 1.57 3.08 -8.44
C GLU A 83 0.44 3.05 -7.42
N ASN A 84 0.66 2.38 -6.31
CA ASN A 84 -0.28 2.33 -5.20
C ASN A 84 -0.37 3.71 -4.52
N LEU A 85 -1.59 4.25 -4.38
CA LEU A 85 -1.80 5.59 -3.80
C LEU A 85 -1.43 5.67 -2.32
N ASP A 86 -1.54 4.58 -1.57
CA ASP A 86 -1.11 4.53 -0.17
C ASP A 86 0.40 4.55 -0.06
N GLU A 87 1.13 3.83 -0.95
CA GLU A 87 2.58 3.92 -1.02
C GLU A 87 3.07 5.30 -1.42
N LEU A 88 2.41 5.94 -2.41
CA LEU A 88 2.71 7.33 -2.80
C LEU A 88 2.49 8.28 -1.63
N ASN A 89 1.39 8.11 -0.88
CA ASN A 89 1.10 8.92 0.29
C ASN A 89 2.09 8.69 1.42
N TYR A 90 2.49 7.44 1.62
CA TYR A 90 3.49 7.07 2.61
C TYR A 90 4.85 7.68 2.28
N LEU A 91 5.32 7.54 1.03
CA LEU A 91 6.55 8.20 0.58
C LEU A 91 6.49 9.73 0.77
N ALA A 92 5.40 10.35 0.32
CA ALA A 92 5.25 11.80 0.43
C ALA A 92 5.23 12.27 1.88
N SER A 93 4.60 11.50 2.78
CA SER A 93 4.57 11.79 4.21
C SER A 93 5.96 11.68 4.83
N LYS A 94 6.73 10.64 4.49
CA LYS A 94 8.13 10.49 4.92
C LYS A 94 9.00 11.67 4.47
N LEU A 95 8.87 12.08 3.20
CA LEU A 95 9.59 13.24 2.67
C LEU A 95 9.22 14.53 3.40
N ASP A 96 7.93 14.72 3.71
CA ASP A 96 7.45 15.93 4.37
C ASP A 96 7.88 16.04 5.85
N GLU A 97 8.11 14.91 6.50
CA GLU A 97 8.61 14.81 7.88
C GLU A 97 10.12 15.07 8.00
N MET A 98 10.89 14.99 6.90
CA MET A 98 12.33 15.21 6.90
C MET A 98 12.71 16.63 7.30
N SER A 99 13.84 16.76 7.96
CA SER A 99 14.57 18.01 8.02
C SER A 99 15.19 18.35 6.66
N GLN A 100 15.60 19.61 6.47
CA GLN A 100 16.25 20.02 5.21
C GLN A 100 17.53 19.20 4.93
N GLY A 101 18.33 18.91 5.95
CA GLY A 101 19.56 18.13 5.78
C GLY A 101 19.31 16.65 5.42
N GLU A 102 18.30 16.03 6.02
CA GLU A 102 17.88 14.66 5.66
C GLU A 102 17.35 14.60 4.24
N TYR A 103 16.59 15.62 3.82
CA TYR A 103 16.08 15.71 2.45
C TYR A 103 17.21 15.87 1.42
N GLU A 104 18.21 16.73 1.69
CA GLU A 104 19.39 16.87 0.83
C GLU A 104 20.19 15.55 0.75
N GLN A 105 20.32 14.84 1.87
CA GLN A 105 20.94 13.51 1.90
C GLN A 105 20.14 12.49 1.10
N PHE A 106 18.81 12.51 1.22
CA PHE A 106 17.92 11.66 0.42
C PHE A 106 18.07 11.95 -1.09
N GLN A 107 18.06 13.23 -1.50
CA GLN A 107 18.24 13.58 -2.91
C GLN A 107 19.61 13.13 -3.45
N ALA A 108 20.67 13.32 -2.67
CA ALA A 108 22.01 12.87 -3.07
C ALA A 108 22.08 11.34 -3.21
N ALA A 109 21.43 10.58 -2.32
CA ALA A 109 21.31 9.13 -2.42
C ALA A 109 20.48 8.69 -3.64
N MET A 110 19.39 9.41 -3.94
CA MET A 110 18.58 9.19 -5.15
C MET A 110 19.37 9.42 -6.44
N GLU A 111 20.29 10.42 -6.47
CA GLU A 111 21.13 10.74 -7.63
C GLU A 111 22.15 9.63 -7.89
N ILE A 112 22.73 9.00 -6.86
CA ILE A 112 23.57 7.81 -6.98
C ILE A 112 22.80 6.67 -7.64
N GLY A 113 21.53 6.50 -7.28
CA GLY A 113 20.60 5.57 -7.92
C GLY A 113 20.57 4.17 -7.30
N ASP A 114 21.37 3.90 -6.27
CA ASP A 114 21.25 2.69 -5.48
C ASP A 114 19.95 2.73 -4.66
N HIS A 115 19.28 1.59 -4.55
CA HIS A 115 17.99 1.47 -3.80
C HIS A 115 16.93 2.48 -4.26
N SER A 116 16.84 2.74 -5.56
CA SER A 116 15.84 3.66 -6.16
C SER A 116 15.13 3.07 -7.38
N GLY A 117 15.15 1.75 -7.53
CA GLY A 117 14.58 1.04 -8.69
C GLY A 117 13.07 0.78 -8.59
N SER A 118 12.46 0.95 -7.41
CA SER A 118 11.02 0.78 -7.17
C SER A 118 10.55 1.72 -6.08
N LEU A 119 9.23 1.93 -6.00
CA LEU A 119 8.62 2.75 -4.93
C LEU A 119 8.94 2.19 -3.54
N GLN A 120 8.92 0.85 -3.39
CA GLN A 120 9.34 0.17 -2.15
C GLN A 120 10.79 0.51 -1.77
N GLU A 121 11.73 0.45 -2.72
CA GLU A 121 13.13 0.79 -2.45
C GLU A 121 13.28 2.26 -2.05
N ILE A 122 12.58 3.17 -2.72
CA ILE A 122 12.61 4.61 -2.41
C ILE A 122 12.02 4.89 -1.02
N ILE A 123 10.93 4.21 -0.63
CA ILE A 123 10.38 4.30 0.73
C ILE A 123 11.43 3.82 1.75
N ASN A 124 12.08 2.69 1.49
CA ASN A 124 13.13 2.19 2.38
C ASN A 124 14.33 3.12 2.43
N LEU A 125 14.69 3.79 1.32
CA LEU A 125 15.78 4.76 1.29
C LEU A 125 15.55 5.91 2.29
N THR A 126 14.30 6.35 2.50
CA THR A 126 13.98 7.39 3.49
C THR A 126 14.37 7.02 4.93
N GLU A 127 14.45 5.72 5.24
CA GLU A 127 14.79 5.19 6.57
C GLU A 127 16.26 4.75 6.68
N ASN A 128 17.02 4.81 5.59
CA ASN A 128 18.41 4.34 5.50
C ASN A 128 19.39 5.45 5.09
N LEU A 129 19.10 6.69 5.46
CA LEU A 129 19.96 7.82 5.10
C LEU A 129 21.35 7.72 5.74
N ASP A 130 21.49 7.01 6.85
CA ASP A 130 22.77 6.74 7.51
C ASP A 130 23.71 5.83 6.71
N CYS A 131 23.20 5.19 5.64
CA CYS A 131 24.02 4.50 4.65
C CYS A 131 24.85 5.44 3.78
N TYR A 132 24.56 6.74 3.78
CA TYR A 132 25.19 7.71 2.90
C TYR A 132 25.75 8.91 3.68
N ASP A 133 27.06 9.19 3.48
CA ASP A 133 27.67 10.46 3.92
C ASP A 133 27.66 11.44 2.75
N ILE A 134 27.19 12.67 2.99
CA ILE A 134 27.24 13.77 2.03
C ILE A 134 28.22 14.85 2.47
N TYR A 135 29.02 15.35 1.54
CA TYR A 135 29.99 16.44 1.70
C TYR A 135 29.62 17.57 0.75
N PRO A 136 28.76 18.51 1.16
CA PRO A 136 28.18 19.49 0.26
C PRO A 136 29.16 20.54 -0.28
N ASP A 137 30.31 20.69 0.34
CA ASP A 137 31.36 21.63 -0.08
C ASP A 137 32.42 20.99 -1.01
N ILE A 138 32.25 19.71 -1.38
CA ILE A 138 33.20 18.94 -2.21
C ILE A 138 32.53 18.61 -3.55
N HIS A 139 32.95 19.29 -4.62
CA HIS A 139 32.31 19.17 -5.93
C HIS A 139 33.17 18.51 -7.01
N ASP A 140 34.46 18.33 -6.75
CA ASP A 140 35.37 17.68 -7.67
C ASP A 140 36.52 16.95 -6.93
N HIS A 141 37.38 16.31 -7.71
CA HIS A 141 38.53 15.57 -7.18
C HIS A 141 39.56 16.47 -6.50
N ASP A 142 39.74 17.75 -6.93
CA ASP A 142 40.66 18.69 -6.27
C ASP A 142 40.16 19.05 -4.87
N ASP A 143 38.88 19.34 -4.75
CA ASP A 143 38.23 19.61 -3.45
C ASP A 143 38.35 18.38 -2.52
N LEU A 144 38.07 17.19 -3.02
CA LEU A 144 38.17 15.95 -2.25
C LEU A 144 39.63 15.71 -1.79
N GLY A 145 40.56 15.90 -2.66
CA GLY A 145 41.99 15.76 -2.33
C GLY A 145 42.44 16.77 -1.28
N ARG A 146 41.98 18.02 -1.35
CA ARG A 146 42.25 19.04 -0.33
C ARG A 146 41.62 18.67 1.00
N TYR A 147 40.36 18.25 1.02
CA TYR A 147 39.70 17.83 2.23
C TYR A 147 40.46 16.74 2.96
N TYR A 148 40.89 15.70 2.25
CA TYR A 148 41.66 14.60 2.85
C TYR A 148 43.03 15.01 3.35
N ILE A 149 43.79 15.80 2.57
CA ILE A 149 45.14 16.16 2.91
C ILE A 149 45.19 17.31 3.91
N GLU A 150 44.36 18.33 3.75
CA GLU A 150 44.46 19.56 4.52
C GLU A 150 43.55 19.55 5.78
N GLU A 151 42.38 18.93 5.73
CA GLU A 151 41.45 18.88 6.84
C GLU A 151 41.54 17.58 7.65
N LEU A 152 41.71 16.45 6.99
CA LEU A 152 41.81 15.15 7.67
C LEU A 152 43.24 14.73 7.98
N ASP A 153 44.25 15.54 7.58
CA ASP A 153 45.68 15.24 7.77
C ASP A 153 46.12 13.86 7.24
N ALA A 154 45.45 13.35 6.19
CA ALA A 154 45.71 12.04 5.62
C ALA A 154 47.16 11.93 5.09
N MET A 155 47.78 13.08 4.76
CA MET A 155 49.17 13.17 4.37
C MET A 155 49.82 14.41 5.05
N GLN A 156 50.91 14.19 5.78
CA GLN A 156 51.70 15.30 6.35
C GLN A 156 52.52 16.01 5.30
N VAL A 157 52.03 17.11 4.77
CA VAL A 157 52.73 17.93 3.75
C VAL A 157 53.32 19.17 4.38
N PRO A 158 54.63 19.37 4.33
CA PRO A 158 55.27 20.64 4.74
C PRO A 158 54.68 21.81 3.97
N GLU A 159 54.42 22.94 4.64
CA GLU A 159 53.74 24.11 4.06
C GLU A 159 54.37 24.61 2.75
N HIS A 160 55.72 24.57 2.64
CA HIS A 160 56.44 25.00 1.42
C HIS A 160 56.28 24.03 0.25
N LEU A 161 55.70 22.85 0.44
CA LEU A 161 55.45 21.84 -0.63
C LEU A 161 53.96 21.77 -1.00
N ARG A 162 53.03 22.39 -0.27
CA ARG A 162 51.61 22.32 -0.56
C ARG A 162 51.26 22.73 -2.00
N ASN A 163 51.90 23.77 -2.52
CA ASN A 163 51.66 24.25 -3.90
C ASN A 163 52.17 23.28 -5.01
N TYR A 164 52.83 22.19 -4.64
CA TYR A 164 53.35 21.18 -5.56
C TYR A 164 52.59 19.86 -5.46
N ILE A 165 51.55 19.79 -4.62
CA ILE A 165 50.69 18.63 -4.48
C ILE A 165 49.68 18.61 -5.62
N ASP A 166 49.51 17.48 -6.23
CA ASP A 166 48.44 17.18 -7.18
C ASP A 166 47.21 16.66 -6.41
N TYR A 167 46.42 17.61 -5.90
CA TYR A 167 45.22 17.29 -5.10
C TYR A 167 44.18 16.55 -5.94
N GLU A 168 44.02 16.91 -7.21
CA GLU A 168 43.10 16.25 -8.13
C GLU A 168 43.44 14.77 -8.31
N ALA A 169 44.71 14.44 -8.51
CA ALA A 169 45.13 13.04 -8.64
C ALA A 169 44.88 12.25 -7.34
N TYR A 170 45.19 12.86 -6.19
CA TYR A 170 44.92 12.23 -4.88
C TYR A 170 43.45 12.03 -4.63
N GLY A 171 42.62 13.03 -4.86
CA GLY A 171 41.18 12.94 -4.67
C GLY A 171 40.50 11.93 -5.59
N ARG A 172 40.96 11.82 -6.82
CA ARG A 172 40.48 10.77 -7.74
C ARG A 172 40.81 9.36 -7.22
N ASP A 173 41.99 9.16 -6.67
CA ASP A 173 42.36 7.85 -6.10
C ASP A 173 41.50 7.56 -4.86
N VAL A 174 41.23 8.55 -4.02
CA VAL A 174 40.30 8.44 -2.86
C VAL A 174 38.89 8.10 -3.32
N ALA A 175 38.31 8.82 -4.29
CA ALA A 175 36.98 8.56 -4.79
C ALA A 175 36.84 7.12 -5.33
N LEU A 176 37.85 6.63 -6.01
CA LEU A 176 37.88 5.24 -6.51
C LEU A 176 38.00 4.19 -5.40
N GLU A 177 38.74 4.50 -4.31
CA GLU A 177 38.87 3.59 -3.16
C GLU A 177 37.58 3.52 -2.34
N GLU A 178 36.88 4.65 -2.17
CA GLU A 178 35.66 4.73 -1.39
C GLU A 178 34.41 4.36 -2.18
N GLY A 179 34.50 4.35 -3.53
CA GLY A 179 33.33 4.15 -4.39
C GLY A 179 32.33 5.31 -4.32
N GLY A 180 32.79 6.51 -3.93
CA GLY A 180 31.94 7.69 -3.84
C GLY A 180 31.75 8.39 -5.18
N GLU A 181 30.68 9.16 -5.30
CA GLU A 181 30.29 9.87 -6.50
C GLU A 181 30.08 11.36 -6.25
N PHE A 182 30.29 12.18 -7.30
CA PHE A 182 29.98 13.60 -7.25
C PHE A 182 28.58 13.85 -7.78
N THR A 183 27.74 14.45 -6.96
CA THR A 183 26.37 14.85 -7.27
C THR A 183 26.27 16.37 -7.37
N ASP A 184 25.15 16.89 -7.81
CA ASP A 184 24.88 18.33 -7.80
C ASP A 184 24.88 18.91 -6.37
N LEU A 185 24.64 18.07 -5.36
CA LEU A 185 24.62 18.43 -3.94
C LEU A 185 25.95 18.26 -3.22
N GLY A 186 26.99 17.75 -3.90
CA GLY A 186 28.31 17.52 -3.35
C GLY A 186 28.82 16.09 -3.56
N TYR A 187 29.88 15.72 -2.83
CA TYR A 187 30.43 14.36 -2.87
C TYR A 187 29.65 13.46 -1.91
N VAL A 188 29.25 12.29 -2.39
CA VAL A 188 28.48 11.30 -1.62
C VAL A 188 29.22 9.97 -1.63
N ARG A 189 29.23 9.28 -0.50
CA ARG A 189 29.79 7.95 -0.38
C ARG A 189 28.93 7.06 0.49
N ASP A 190 29.01 5.77 0.24
CA ASP A 190 28.47 4.73 1.12
C ASP A 190 29.29 4.68 2.43
N THR A 191 28.60 4.64 3.57
CA THR A 191 29.23 4.55 4.90
C THR A 191 29.64 3.12 5.25
N GLY A 192 29.17 2.12 4.51
CA GLY A 192 29.27 0.70 4.82
C GLY A 192 28.25 0.22 5.84
N SER A 193 27.28 1.06 6.23
CA SER A 193 26.11 0.66 7.01
C SER A 193 25.26 -0.32 6.22
N SER A 194 24.58 -1.24 6.91
CA SER A 194 23.70 -2.19 6.22
C SER A 194 22.38 -1.52 5.88
N PHE A 195 21.99 -1.56 4.62
CA PHE A 195 20.66 -1.16 4.20
C PHE A 195 19.62 -2.15 4.73
N HIS A 196 18.54 -1.66 5.35
CA HIS A 196 17.49 -2.47 5.94
C HIS A 196 16.16 -2.24 5.24
N GLU A 197 15.48 -3.32 4.88
CA GLU A 197 14.10 -3.25 4.39
C GLU A 197 13.14 -3.13 5.57
N TYR A 198 12.71 -1.91 5.88
CA TYR A 198 11.69 -1.61 6.91
C TYR A 198 10.27 -1.76 6.37
N TYR A 199 10.11 -1.48 5.08
CA TYR A 199 8.89 -1.67 4.34
C TYR A 199 9.08 -2.82 3.33
N ASP A 200 8.23 -3.82 3.41
CA ASP A 200 8.32 -5.07 2.64
C ASP A 200 7.56 -5.04 1.31
N GLY A 201 6.93 -3.90 0.96
CA GLY A 201 6.10 -3.76 -0.24
C GLY A 201 4.67 -4.26 -0.07
N GLU A 202 4.29 -4.75 1.12
CA GLU A 202 2.94 -5.21 1.38
C GLU A 202 2.07 -4.06 1.89
N HIS A 203 0.88 -3.89 1.30
CA HIS A 203 -0.06 -2.83 1.68
C HIS A 203 -0.38 -2.84 3.20
N GLY A 204 -0.52 -4.03 3.78
CA GLY A 204 -0.77 -4.20 5.21
C GLY A 204 0.33 -3.66 6.14
N SER A 205 1.55 -3.46 5.62
CA SER A 205 2.69 -2.92 6.36
C SER A 205 2.76 -1.40 6.36
N ILE A 206 1.94 -0.71 5.55
CA ILE A 206 1.80 0.75 5.62
C ILE A 206 1.00 1.12 6.88
N PRO A 207 1.52 1.99 7.77
CA PRO A 207 0.75 2.45 8.93
C PRO A 207 -0.56 3.13 8.52
N GLU A 208 -1.63 2.88 9.28
CA GLU A 208 -2.98 3.37 8.96
C GLU A 208 -3.05 4.89 8.74
N GLU A 209 -2.27 5.65 9.49
CA GLU A 209 -2.19 7.13 9.38
C GLU A 209 -1.73 7.63 8.02
N TYR A 210 -1.04 6.80 7.23
CA TYR A 210 -0.56 7.15 5.88
C TYR A 210 -1.45 6.59 4.77
N ARG A 211 -2.42 5.73 5.09
CA ARG A 211 -3.33 5.16 4.10
C ARG A 211 -4.40 6.17 3.68
N VAL A 212 -4.61 6.29 2.39
CA VAL A 212 -5.61 7.20 1.79
C VAL A 212 -6.71 6.44 1.06
N MET A 213 -6.51 5.13 0.84
CA MET A 213 -7.45 4.27 0.14
C MET A 213 -8.33 3.44 1.09
N THR A 214 -8.50 3.92 2.35
CA THR A 214 -9.27 3.25 3.40
C THR A 214 -10.72 2.98 3.02
N PHE A 215 -11.27 3.75 2.06
CA PHE A 215 -12.60 3.54 1.51
C PHE A 215 -12.66 2.47 0.40
N GLN A 216 -11.48 2.00 -0.08
CA GLN A 216 -11.36 0.86 -1.02
C GLN A 216 -10.86 -0.42 -0.34
N ASP A 217 -10.40 -0.34 0.91
CA ASP A 217 -10.18 -1.51 1.77
C ASP A 217 -11.51 -2.19 2.17
N ASP A 218 -12.63 -1.56 1.82
CA ASP A 218 -13.90 -2.24 1.72
C ASP A 218 -13.72 -3.36 0.69
N ILE A 219 -13.65 -4.58 1.20
CA ILE A 219 -13.60 -5.79 0.40
C ILE A 219 -14.62 -5.63 -0.70
N PRO A 220 -14.28 -5.87 -1.97
CA PRO A 220 -15.21 -5.72 -3.07
C PRO A 220 -16.55 -6.36 -2.70
N GLU A 221 -17.64 -5.66 -2.93
CA GLU A 221 -19.00 -6.16 -2.61
C GLU A 221 -19.20 -7.58 -3.16
N GLU A 222 -18.56 -7.89 -4.29
CA GLU A 222 -18.51 -9.23 -4.88
C GLU A 222 -17.84 -10.27 -3.95
N GLU A 223 -16.72 -9.94 -3.31
CA GLU A 223 -16.01 -10.87 -2.41
C GLU A 223 -16.80 -11.10 -1.12
N ILE A 224 -17.44 -10.07 -0.58
CA ILE A 224 -18.37 -10.20 0.55
C ILE A 224 -19.60 -11.01 0.13
N SER A 225 -20.12 -10.78 -1.07
CA SER A 225 -21.23 -11.50 -1.64
C SER A 225 -20.90 -12.99 -1.82
N GLU A 226 -19.75 -13.32 -2.40
CA GLU A 226 -19.27 -14.70 -2.55
C GLU A 226 -19.12 -15.38 -1.19
N TRP A 227 -18.54 -14.71 -0.20
CA TRP A 227 -18.41 -15.25 1.15
C TRP A 227 -19.74 -15.47 1.84
N ALA A 228 -20.66 -14.51 1.73
CA ALA A 228 -22.00 -14.62 2.28
C ALA A 228 -22.75 -15.79 1.62
N MET A 229 -22.59 -15.96 0.32
CA MET A 229 -23.19 -17.05 -0.44
C MET A 229 -22.61 -18.41 -0.05
N ASP A 230 -21.29 -18.52 0.09
CA ASP A 230 -20.63 -19.75 0.54
C ASP A 230 -21.11 -20.15 1.94
N ILE A 231 -21.21 -19.18 2.84
CA ILE A 231 -21.75 -19.41 4.20
C ILE A 231 -23.21 -19.84 4.14
N ALA A 232 -24.03 -19.16 3.35
CA ALA A 232 -25.44 -19.50 3.21
C ALA A 232 -25.62 -20.91 2.61
N TYR A 233 -24.81 -21.27 1.61
CA TYR A 233 -24.82 -22.58 0.99
C TYR A 233 -24.39 -23.70 1.96
N ASP A 234 -23.30 -23.49 2.67
CA ASP A 234 -22.80 -24.43 3.66
C ASP A 234 -23.82 -24.61 4.81
N MET A 235 -24.52 -23.54 5.19
CA MET A 235 -25.57 -23.60 6.19
C MET A 235 -26.81 -24.36 5.69
N ASP A 236 -27.27 -24.13 4.45
CA ASP A 236 -28.36 -24.89 3.86
C ASP A 236 -28.02 -26.38 3.79
N GLU A 237 -26.79 -26.72 3.39
CA GLU A 237 -26.31 -28.09 3.39
C GLU A 237 -26.25 -28.70 4.80
N PHE A 238 -25.77 -27.93 5.79
CA PHE A 238 -25.75 -28.33 7.20
C PHE A 238 -27.17 -28.66 7.69
N PHE A 239 -28.16 -27.78 7.46
CA PHE A 239 -29.54 -28.02 7.87
C PHE A 239 -30.19 -29.21 7.13
N ARG A 240 -29.89 -29.41 5.83
CA ARG A 240 -30.36 -30.57 5.10
C ARG A 240 -29.78 -31.89 5.62
N GLN A 241 -28.53 -31.88 6.10
CA GLN A 241 -27.87 -33.06 6.68
C GLN A 241 -28.27 -33.36 8.13
N HIS A 242 -28.85 -32.35 8.82
CA HIS A 242 -29.43 -32.49 10.15
C HIS A 242 -30.88 -33.05 10.13
N ASP A 243 -31.32 -33.59 8.99
CA ASP A 243 -32.56 -34.33 8.94
C ASP A 243 -32.53 -35.46 10.00
N PRO A 244 -33.45 -35.45 10.97
CA PRO A 244 -33.50 -36.44 12.04
C PRO A 244 -33.51 -37.90 11.54
N GLN A 245 -34.01 -38.11 10.34
CA GLN A 245 -34.03 -39.43 9.72
C GLN A 245 -32.63 -39.84 9.25
N TYR A 246 -31.83 -38.94 8.64
CA TYR A 246 -30.46 -39.22 8.22
C TYR A 246 -29.54 -39.41 9.45
N ALA A 247 -29.66 -38.58 10.46
CA ALA A 247 -28.91 -38.71 11.70
C ALA A 247 -29.14 -40.04 12.42
N ALA A 248 -30.39 -40.57 12.39
CA ALA A 248 -30.73 -41.83 12.99
C ALA A 248 -30.20 -43.04 12.19
N GLU A 249 -30.07 -42.93 10.88
CA GLU A 249 -29.56 -43.96 9.98
C GLU A 249 -28.00 -43.99 9.94
N HIS A 250 -27.32 -42.84 10.17
CA HIS A 250 -25.88 -42.68 10.03
C HIS A 250 -25.21 -41.89 11.21
N PRO A 251 -25.36 -42.30 12.46
CA PRO A 251 -25.02 -41.51 13.61
C PRO A 251 -23.52 -41.16 13.75
N GLU A 252 -22.60 -42.05 13.35
CA GLU A 252 -21.15 -41.79 13.45
C GLU A 252 -20.67 -40.84 12.33
N GLU A 253 -21.23 -40.98 11.12
CA GLU A 253 -20.90 -40.11 10.00
C GLU A 253 -21.49 -38.70 10.21
N HIS A 254 -22.68 -38.62 10.76
CA HIS A 254 -23.33 -37.38 11.13
C HIS A 254 -22.51 -36.59 12.15
N ALA A 255 -22.10 -37.21 13.26
CA ALA A 255 -21.31 -36.55 14.30
C ALA A 255 -19.94 -36.03 13.80
N ALA A 256 -19.27 -36.81 12.92
CA ALA A 256 -17.99 -36.38 12.35
C ALA A 256 -18.12 -35.19 11.37
N LYS A 257 -19.20 -35.17 10.60
CA LYS A 257 -19.51 -34.03 9.71
C LYS A 257 -19.92 -32.79 10.51
N GLU A 258 -20.72 -32.96 11.55
CA GLU A 258 -21.16 -31.92 12.46
C GLU A 258 -19.97 -31.15 13.05
N GLU A 259 -18.97 -31.85 13.61
CA GLU A 259 -17.77 -31.23 14.15
C GLU A 259 -16.95 -30.46 13.09
N ILE A 260 -16.85 -30.97 11.86
CA ILE A 260 -16.13 -30.30 10.76
C ILE A 260 -16.88 -29.04 10.34
N TYR A 261 -18.20 -29.09 10.21
CA TYR A 261 -19.01 -27.94 9.82
C TYR A 261 -19.04 -26.85 10.89
N GLU A 262 -19.18 -27.21 12.17
CA GLU A 262 -19.14 -26.26 13.29
C GLU A 262 -17.84 -25.44 13.30
N ASN A 263 -16.69 -26.13 13.14
CA ASN A 263 -15.40 -25.46 13.13
C ASN A 263 -15.20 -24.58 11.89
N LEU A 264 -15.64 -25.02 10.71
CA LEU A 264 -15.53 -24.27 9.47
C LEU A 264 -16.42 -23.03 9.50
N MET A 265 -17.66 -23.19 9.97
CA MET A 265 -18.66 -22.12 10.02
C MET A 265 -18.29 -21.05 11.07
N ALA A 266 -17.81 -21.44 12.25
CA ALA A 266 -17.40 -20.51 13.28
C ALA A 266 -16.25 -19.60 12.79
N GLY A 267 -15.30 -20.14 12.04
CA GLY A 267 -14.21 -19.36 11.46
C GLY A 267 -14.69 -18.39 10.37
N ARG A 268 -15.55 -18.83 9.46
CA ARG A 268 -16.08 -18.01 8.37
C ARG A 268 -16.98 -16.89 8.87
N ILE A 269 -17.86 -17.18 9.84
CA ILE A 269 -18.76 -16.19 10.41
C ILE A 269 -17.98 -15.12 11.17
N SER A 270 -16.96 -15.48 11.94
CA SER A 270 -16.10 -14.50 12.61
C SER A 270 -15.39 -13.58 11.63
N ALA A 271 -14.89 -14.12 10.54
CA ALA A 271 -14.23 -13.34 9.51
C ALA A 271 -15.22 -12.42 8.74
N LEU A 272 -16.42 -12.91 8.47
CA LEU A 272 -17.47 -12.07 7.86
C LEU A 272 -17.93 -10.96 8.81
N ASP A 273 -18.06 -11.23 10.11
CA ASP A 273 -18.43 -10.23 11.11
C ASP A 273 -17.40 -9.09 11.17
N GLU A 274 -16.10 -9.39 11.14
CA GLU A 274 -15.05 -8.38 11.13
C GLU A 274 -15.15 -7.48 9.88
N LYS A 275 -15.39 -8.09 8.73
CA LYS A 275 -15.52 -7.38 7.46
C LYS A 275 -16.79 -6.50 7.40
N LEU A 276 -17.93 -7.03 7.81
CA LEU A 276 -19.19 -6.28 7.83
C LEU A 276 -19.16 -5.15 8.86
N ALA A 277 -18.47 -5.34 9.99
CA ALA A 277 -18.29 -4.28 10.98
C ALA A 277 -17.51 -3.08 10.43
N ALA A 278 -16.51 -3.31 9.56
CA ALA A 278 -15.79 -2.25 8.86
C ALA A 278 -16.70 -1.43 7.94
N LEU A 279 -17.74 -2.05 7.38
CA LEU A 279 -18.76 -1.39 6.55
C LEU A 279 -19.93 -0.78 7.36
N GLY A 280 -19.92 -0.92 8.69
CA GLY A 280 -21.04 -0.50 9.54
C GLY A 280 -22.32 -1.34 9.34
N GLN A 281 -22.17 -2.55 8.81
CA GLN A 281 -23.26 -3.49 8.53
C GLN A 281 -23.24 -4.67 9.51
N THR A 282 -24.34 -5.40 9.57
CA THR A 282 -24.45 -6.64 10.33
C THR A 282 -24.85 -7.80 9.42
N GLN A 283 -24.59 -9.04 9.82
CA GLN A 283 -25.06 -10.23 9.07
C GLN A 283 -26.60 -10.23 8.93
N GLU A 284 -27.32 -9.74 9.92
CA GLU A 284 -28.79 -9.67 9.90
C GLU A 284 -29.31 -8.75 8.78
N ASP A 285 -28.55 -7.73 8.44
CA ASP A 285 -28.90 -6.78 7.38
C ASP A 285 -28.40 -7.23 6.01
N TYR A 286 -27.23 -7.85 5.93
CA TYR A 286 -26.52 -8.12 4.69
C TYR A 286 -26.91 -9.48 4.07
N LEU A 287 -26.85 -10.57 4.81
CA LEU A 287 -27.07 -11.94 4.29
C LEU A 287 -28.45 -12.15 3.61
N PRO A 288 -29.59 -11.66 4.16
CA PRO A 288 -30.88 -11.84 3.48
C PRO A 288 -30.93 -11.16 2.10
N SER A 289 -30.31 -9.99 1.98
CA SER A 289 -30.25 -9.24 0.72
C SER A 289 -29.46 -9.99 -0.35
N GLU A 290 -28.32 -10.55 0.03
CA GLU A 290 -27.44 -11.28 -0.90
C GLU A 290 -28.06 -12.62 -1.33
N ILE A 291 -28.73 -13.34 -0.43
CA ILE A 291 -29.46 -14.57 -0.76
C ILE A 291 -30.59 -14.27 -1.76
N GLU A 292 -31.29 -13.16 -1.60
CA GLU A 292 -32.35 -12.76 -2.53
C GLU A 292 -31.78 -12.43 -3.92
N LYS A 293 -30.67 -11.69 -3.99
CA LYS A 293 -29.95 -11.43 -5.25
C LYS A 293 -29.49 -12.73 -5.94
N PHE A 294 -28.97 -13.67 -5.18
CA PHE A 294 -28.54 -14.98 -5.73
C PHE A 294 -29.70 -15.80 -6.25
N LYS A 295 -30.82 -15.86 -5.53
CA LYS A 295 -32.04 -16.53 -5.99
C LYS A 295 -32.53 -15.95 -7.31
N ASP A 296 -32.52 -14.62 -7.44
CA ASP A 296 -32.92 -13.92 -8.65
C ASP A 296 -31.97 -14.19 -9.83
N ALA A 297 -30.66 -14.21 -9.56
CA ALA A 297 -29.64 -14.40 -10.59
C ALA A 297 -29.55 -15.85 -11.11
N THR A 298 -29.76 -16.83 -10.22
CA THR A 298 -29.56 -18.27 -10.53
C THR A 298 -30.84 -19.05 -10.78
N GLY A 299 -32.01 -18.50 -10.35
CA GLY A 299 -33.28 -19.22 -10.33
C GLY A 299 -33.33 -20.36 -9.29
N TYR A 300 -32.41 -20.34 -8.32
CA TYR A 300 -32.34 -21.34 -7.26
C TYR A 300 -33.34 -21.02 -6.16
N GLU A 301 -34.52 -21.61 -6.19
CA GLU A 301 -35.65 -21.31 -5.28
C GLU A 301 -35.62 -22.11 -3.97
N GLU A 302 -34.67 -23.04 -3.79
CA GLU A 302 -34.72 -24.04 -2.71
C GLU A 302 -33.90 -23.73 -1.47
N PHE A 303 -33.56 -22.46 -1.21
CA PHE A 303 -33.07 -22.13 0.13
C PHE A 303 -34.22 -22.29 1.14
N LEU A 304 -33.94 -23.02 2.24
CA LEU A 304 -34.84 -23.04 3.40
C LEU A 304 -35.07 -21.61 3.90
N ASP A 305 -36.20 -21.36 4.54
CA ASP A 305 -36.49 -20.06 5.13
C ASP A 305 -35.32 -19.64 6.04
N PHE A 306 -34.52 -18.72 5.52
CA PHE A 306 -33.26 -18.31 6.10
C PHE A 306 -33.56 -17.20 7.11
N ASP A 307 -33.57 -17.57 8.40
CA ASP A 307 -33.64 -16.58 9.51
C ASP A 307 -32.25 -16.47 10.15
N PRO A 308 -31.52 -15.35 9.95
CA PRO A 308 -30.20 -15.12 10.54
C PRO A 308 -30.18 -15.30 12.05
N ALA A 309 -31.28 -14.98 12.75
CA ALA A 309 -31.38 -15.13 14.19
C ALA A 309 -31.40 -16.61 14.62
N VAL A 310 -32.05 -17.46 13.84
CA VAL A 310 -32.09 -18.91 14.07
C VAL A 310 -30.71 -19.52 13.84
N ILE A 311 -30.02 -19.08 12.82
CA ILE A 311 -28.66 -19.54 12.48
C ILE A 311 -27.66 -19.14 13.57
N LYS A 312 -27.67 -17.89 13.99
CA LYS A 312 -26.84 -17.40 15.09
C LYS A 312 -27.09 -18.17 16.38
N ALA A 313 -28.36 -18.42 16.71
CA ALA A 313 -28.74 -19.21 17.89
C ALA A 313 -28.27 -20.66 17.81
N ALA A 314 -28.31 -21.28 16.63
CA ALA A 314 -27.82 -22.65 16.41
C ALA A 314 -26.30 -22.74 16.53
N LEU A 315 -25.55 -21.71 16.10
CA LEU A 315 -24.10 -21.64 16.21
C LEU A 315 -23.60 -21.33 17.63
N GLU A 316 -24.38 -20.55 18.40
CA GLU A 316 -24.05 -20.24 19.80
C GLU A 316 -24.40 -21.40 20.78
N ASP A 317 -25.33 -22.28 20.42
CA ASP A 317 -25.75 -23.39 21.26
C ASP A 317 -26.30 -24.54 20.38
N PRO A 318 -25.41 -25.43 19.89
CA PRO A 318 -25.79 -26.56 19.04
C PRO A 318 -26.86 -27.50 19.65
N ASP A 319 -26.98 -27.55 20.99
CA ASP A 319 -28.02 -28.31 21.68
C ASP A 319 -29.43 -27.66 21.60
N LYS A 320 -29.54 -26.40 21.14
CA LYS A 320 -30.82 -25.68 20.97
C LYS A 320 -31.40 -25.74 19.56
N SER A 321 -30.68 -26.28 18.58
CA SER A 321 -31.17 -26.45 17.20
C SER A 321 -32.34 -27.47 17.11
N HIS A 322 -32.76 -28.05 18.22
CA HIS A 322 -33.94 -28.91 18.35
C HIS A 322 -35.11 -28.15 18.96
N VAL A 323 -35.45 -26.95 18.49
CA VAL A 323 -36.65 -26.26 18.93
C VAL A 323 -37.75 -26.40 17.89
N ASP A 324 -38.62 -27.31 18.26
CA ASP A 324 -40.05 -27.37 18.07
C ASP A 324 -40.66 -26.89 16.75
N GLU A 325 -41.33 -27.84 16.12
CA GLU A 325 -42.40 -27.67 15.10
C GLU A 325 -43.38 -26.52 15.39
#